data_ae3f44485c5db21325c91dfd2ce6a463
#
_entry.id   ae3f44485c5db21325c91dfd2ce6a463
#
_cell.length_a   1.000
_cell.length_b   1.000
_cell.length_c   1.000
_cell.angle_alpha   90.00
_cell.angle_beta   90.00
_cell.angle_gamma   90.00
#
_symmetry.space_group_name_H-M   'P 1'
#
loop_
_entity.id
_entity.type
_entity.pdbx_description
1 polymer ?
#
loop_
_entity_poly.entity_id
_entity_poly.type
_entity_poly.pdbx_seq_one_letter_code
_entity_poly.pdbx_strand_id
1 'polypeptide(L)'
;NLVRVKNNDIKVIERHPVKVLGNDYRVKIVYKNVKIAMLDVEDDTIKLTLQNKYKKMNNTQMLDLAIEKMYESIAKVEIERAMEKTRIMLGFAPEDYKIEKLKNDFGKCDGKNIIIDPTVVMYKREIIDYIVLHQYCHLKYKTHAKGFYKMLEKYCPNYEKYEKVLNF
;
A
#
# COMPACT_ATOMS: atom_id res chain seq x y z
N ASN A 1 2.99 16.68 -43.60
CA ASN A 1 4.26 16.70 -42.85
C ASN A 1 4.05 16.02 -41.52
N LEU A 2 4.22 14.71 -41.47
CA LEU A 2 4.34 13.94 -40.28
C LEU A 2 5.65 14.36 -39.59
N VAL A 3 5.57 15.19 -38.58
CA VAL A 3 6.68 15.41 -37.68
C VAL A 3 6.93 14.05 -37.01
N ARG A 4 7.98 13.35 -37.39
CA ARG A 4 8.51 12.24 -36.64
C ARG A 4 8.91 12.82 -35.29
N VAL A 5 8.02 12.68 -34.31
CA VAL A 5 8.39 12.77 -32.90
C VAL A 5 9.47 11.70 -32.72
N LYS A 6 10.70 12.16 -32.54
CA LYS A 6 11.79 11.23 -32.21
C LYS A 6 11.39 10.51 -30.93
N ASN A 7 11.06 9.24 -31.07
CA ASN A 7 10.72 8.33 -29.97
C ASN A 7 11.87 8.12 -28.96
N ASN A 8 12.94 8.92 -29.05
CA ASN A 8 14.12 8.80 -28.21
C ASN A 8 13.97 9.41 -26.81
N ASP A 9 12.86 10.14 -26.53
CA ASP A 9 12.65 10.79 -25.24
C ASP A 9 11.70 10.04 -24.32
N ILE A 10 11.08 8.94 -24.79
CA ILE A 10 10.17 8.14 -23.99
C ILE A 10 10.77 6.74 -23.82
N LYS A 11 11.40 6.52 -22.67
CA LYS A 11 11.80 5.19 -22.25
C LYS A 11 10.63 4.59 -21.49
N VAL A 12 10.01 3.55 -22.05
CA VAL A 12 8.91 2.84 -21.41
C VAL A 12 9.47 1.61 -20.70
N ILE A 13 9.23 1.52 -19.40
CA ILE A 13 9.54 0.36 -18.58
C ILE A 13 8.22 -0.12 -18.03
N GLU A 14 7.93 -1.40 -18.23
CA GLU A 14 6.67 -1.99 -17.80
C GLU A 14 6.88 -3.13 -16.81
N ARG A 15 5.97 -3.24 -15.87
CA ARG A 15 5.80 -4.41 -15.00
C ARG A 15 4.32 -4.75 -14.91
N HIS A 16 4.02 -6.05 -14.97
CA HIS A 16 2.66 -6.58 -14.85
C HIS A 16 2.72 -8.02 -14.31
N PRO A 17 1.83 -8.42 -13.41
CA PRO A 17 0.85 -7.57 -12.73
C PRO A 17 1.47 -6.83 -11.53
N VAL A 18 0.95 -5.65 -11.27
CA VAL A 18 1.18 -4.92 -10.02
C VAL A 18 -0.16 -4.74 -9.35
N LYS A 19 -0.29 -5.23 -8.12
CA LYS A 19 -1.57 -5.17 -7.40
C LYS A 19 -1.73 -3.86 -6.66
N VAL A 20 -2.89 -3.23 -6.83
CA VAL A 20 -3.30 -2.05 -6.08
C VAL A 20 -4.78 -2.19 -5.71
N LEU A 21 -5.08 -2.17 -4.44
CA LEU A 21 -6.43 -2.32 -3.88
C LEU A 21 -7.18 -3.54 -4.46
N GLY A 22 -6.45 -4.64 -4.64
CA GLY A 22 -6.96 -5.91 -5.13
C GLY A 22 -7.11 -6.03 -6.63
N ASN A 23 -6.77 -5.01 -7.40
CA ASN A 23 -6.82 -5.03 -8.86
C ASN A 23 -5.40 -5.14 -9.44
N ASP A 24 -5.31 -5.78 -10.59
CA ASP A 24 -4.06 -5.93 -11.34
C ASP A 24 -3.88 -4.76 -12.31
N TYR A 25 -2.72 -4.14 -12.25
CA TYR A 25 -2.34 -3.03 -13.12
C TYR A 25 -1.03 -3.32 -13.85
N ARG A 26 -0.90 -2.72 -15.03
CA ARG A 26 0.41 -2.49 -15.64
C ARG A 26 0.97 -1.21 -15.07
N VAL A 27 2.23 -1.20 -14.71
CA VAL A 27 2.94 0.03 -14.32
C VAL A 27 3.90 0.38 -15.44
N LYS A 28 3.77 1.60 -15.92
CA LYS A 28 4.53 2.16 -17.02
C LYS A 28 5.23 3.43 -16.56
N ILE A 29 6.53 3.53 -16.82
CA ILE A 29 7.32 4.73 -16.52
C ILE A 29 7.62 5.48 -17.81
N VAL A 30 7.37 6.77 -17.78
CA VAL A 30 7.68 7.73 -18.85
C VAL A 30 8.54 8.84 -18.28
N TYR A 31 9.58 9.23 -19.01
CA TYR A 31 10.46 10.32 -18.62
C TYR A 31 10.14 11.58 -19.40
N LYS A 32 9.98 12.69 -18.72
CA LYS A 32 9.68 13.99 -19.30
C LYS A 32 10.42 15.11 -18.56
N ASN A 33 10.47 16.26 -19.18
CA ASN A 33 10.96 17.48 -18.54
C ASN A 33 9.87 18.05 -17.63
N VAL A 34 9.73 17.47 -16.45
CA VAL A 34 8.77 17.87 -15.42
C VAL A 34 9.49 18.23 -14.14
N LYS A 35 8.90 19.10 -13.32
CA LYS A 35 9.47 19.52 -12.03
C LYS A 35 9.24 18.48 -10.94
N ILE A 36 8.09 17.81 -10.98
CA ILE A 36 7.68 16.82 -10.00
C ILE A 36 7.19 15.55 -10.70
N ALA A 37 7.33 14.44 -10.04
CA ALA A 37 6.76 13.18 -10.51
C ALA A 37 5.21 13.26 -10.49
N MET A 38 4.59 12.64 -11.50
CA MET A 38 3.13 12.56 -11.64
C MET A 38 2.69 11.11 -11.78
N LEU A 39 1.49 10.82 -11.30
CA LEU A 39 0.86 9.51 -11.41
C LEU A 39 -0.52 9.66 -12.04
N ASP A 40 -0.74 8.96 -13.14
CA ASP A 40 -2.01 8.90 -13.84
C ASP A 40 -2.49 7.44 -13.95
N VAL A 41 -3.78 7.23 -13.86
CA VAL A 41 -4.40 5.91 -14.04
C VAL A 41 -5.33 5.95 -15.24
N GLU A 42 -5.06 5.09 -16.20
CA GLU A 42 -5.90 4.89 -17.39
C GLU A 42 -6.22 3.40 -17.51
N ASP A 43 -7.51 3.05 -17.36
CA ASP A 43 -7.98 1.66 -17.40
C ASP A 43 -7.18 0.75 -16.43
N ASP A 44 -6.41 -0.20 -16.97
CA ASP A 44 -5.57 -1.15 -16.24
C ASP A 44 -4.09 -0.71 -16.14
N THR A 45 -3.78 0.52 -16.54
CA THR A 45 -2.40 1.02 -16.61
C THR A 45 -2.19 2.21 -15.68
N ILE A 46 -1.18 2.10 -14.85
CA ILE A 46 -0.66 3.21 -14.02
C ILE A 46 0.55 3.78 -14.73
N LYS A 47 0.45 5.04 -15.15
CA LYS A 47 1.54 5.77 -15.77
C LYS A 47 2.23 6.67 -14.75
N LEU A 48 3.51 6.42 -14.55
CA LEU A 48 4.38 7.26 -13.73
C LEU A 48 5.22 8.14 -14.65
N THR A 49 5.08 9.44 -14.49
CA THR A 49 5.91 10.43 -15.23
C THR A 49 6.99 10.90 -14.28
N LEU A 50 8.24 10.67 -14.65
CA LEU A 50 9.42 11.02 -13.87
C LEU A 50 10.28 12.05 -14.60
N GLN A 51 11.12 12.75 -13.84
CA GLN A 51 12.07 13.71 -14.39
C GLN A 51 13.13 12.97 -15.22
N ASN A 52 13.59 13.63 -16.31
CA ASN A 52 14.61 13.08 -17.20
C ASN A 52 15.93 12.71 -16.50
N LYS A 53 16.24 13.33 -15.36
CA LYS A 53 17.46 13.01 -14.59
C LYS A 53 17.53 11.55 -14.13
N TYR A 54 16.38 10.87 -14.02
CA TYR A 54 16.31 9.46 -13.62
C TYR A 54 16.42 8.48 -14.78
N LYS A 55 16.47 8.96 -16.01
CA LYS A 55 16.49 8.14 -17.24
C LYS A 55 17.71 7.22 -17.35
N LYS A 56 18.83 7.61 -16.74
CA LYS A 56 20.10 6.86 -16.76
C LYS A 56 20.21 5.78 -15.69
N MET A 57 19.27 5.73 -14.74
CA MET A 57 19.28 4.72 -13.68
C MET A 57 18.92 3.33 -14.23
N ASN A 58 19.36 2.29 -13.51
CA ASN A 58 18.98 0.92 -13.83
C ASN A 58 17.46 0.78 -13.86
N ASN A 59 16.94 0.21 -14.94
CA ASN A 59 15.49 0.12 -15.19
C ASN A 59 14.75 -0.66 -14.11
N THR A 60 15.30 -1.78 -13.67
CA THR A 60 14.67 -2.62 -12.64
C THR A 60 14.64 -1.90 -11.30
N GLN A 61 15.76 -1.30 -10.90
CA GLN A 61 15.84 -0.54 -9.65
C GLN A 61 14.90 0.67 -9.68
N MET A 62 14.83 1.36 -10.83
CA MET A 62 13.95 2.52 -10.99
C MET A 62 12.49 2.13 -10.88
N LEU A 63 12.10 1.03 -11.50
CA LEU A 63 10.74 0.52 -11.45
C LEU A 63 10.36 0.09 -10.03
N ASP A 64 11.23 -0.63 -9.33
CA ASP A 64 11.02 -1.03 -7.94
C ASP A 64 10.86 0.19 -7.02
N LEU A 65 11.71 1.19 -7.17
CA LEU A 65 11.62 2.44 -6.41
C LEU A 65 10.33 3.19 -6.70
N ALA A 66 9.93 3.26 -7.96
CA ALA A 66 8.71 3.94 -8.38
C ALA A 66 7.46 3.26 -7.80
N ILE A 67 7.41 1.94 -7.82
CA ILE A 67 6.31 1.17 -7.21
C ILE A 67 6.28 1.36 -5.69
N GLU A 68 7.43 1.33 -5.04
CA GLU A 68 7.56 1.57 -3.59
C GLU A 68 7.02 2.95 -3.22
N LYS A 69 7.41 4.00 -3.95
CA LYS A 69 6.93 5.37 -3.72
C LYS A 69 5.44 5.52 -4.01
N MET A 70 4.93 4.84 -5.03
CA MET A 70 3.51 4.78 -5.32
C MET A 70 2.73 4.14 -4.16
N TYR A 71 3.19 3.01 -3.65
CA TYR A 71 2.56 2.34 -2.52
C TYR A 71 2.58 3.23 -1.26
N GLU A 72 3.67 3.89 -0.97
CA GLU A 72 3.76 4.84 0.15
C GLU A 72 2.72 5.96 0.04
N SER A 73 2.52 6.50 -1.15
CA SER A 73 1.54 7.58 -1.39
C SER A 73 0.10 7.09 -1.22
N ILE A 74 -0.23 5.91 -1.74
CA ILE A 74 -1.55 5.31 -1.60
C ILE A 74 -1.80 4.91 -0.14
N ALA A 75 -0.77 4.37 0.52
CA ALA A 75 -0.84 3.94 1.91
C ALA A 75 -1.19 5.07 2.87
N LYS A 76 -0.67 6.28 2.65
CA LYS A 76 -1.03 7.44 3.48
C LYS A 76 -2.53 7.68 3.51
N VAL A 77 -3.20 7.59 2.38
CA VAL A 77 -4.64 7.79 2.26
C VAL A 77 -5.42 6.59 2.81
N GLU A 78 -5.08 5.39 2.37
CA GLU A 78 -5.85 4.19 2.70
C GLU A 78 -5.67 3.73 4.14
N ILE A 79 -4.47 3.85 4.69
CA ILE A 79 -4.23 3.50 6.10
C ILE A 79 -4.86 4.53 7.03
N GLU A 80 -4.78 5.81 6.72
CA GLU A 80 -5.49 6.85 7.49
C GLU A 80 -6.99 6.58 7.54
N ARG A 81 -7.59 6.26 6.40
CA ARG A 81 -9.01 5.87 6.31
C ARG A 81 -9.33 4.68 7.21
N ALA A 82 -8.52 3.63 7.14
CA ALA A 82 -8.73 2.42 7.94
C ALA A 82 -8.52 2.66 9.43
N MET A 83 -7.52 3.45 9.80
CA MET A 83 -7.27 3.84 11.19
C MET A 83 -8.45 4.62 11.77
N GLU A 84 -8.96 5.60 11.03
CA GLU A 84 -10.10 6.42 11.47
C GLU A 84 -11.38 5.60 11.59
N LYS A 85 -11.65 4.75 10.61
CA LYS A 85 -12.80 3.81 10.64
C LYS A 85 -12.74 2.92 11.88
N THR A 86 -11.57 2.36 12.16
CA THR A 86 -11.38 1.45 13.30
C THR A 86 -11.49 2.19 14.62
N ARG A 87 -10.94 3.41 14.71
CA ARG A 87 -11.07 4.27 15.89
C ARG A 87 -12.53 4.53 16.23
N ILE A 88 -13.32 4.88 15.24
CA ILE A 88 -14.77 5.15 15.42
C ILE A 88 -15.48 3.87 15.88
N MET A 89 -15.17 2.75 15.26
CA MET A 89 -15.81 1.47 15.54
C MET A 89 -15.51 0.95 16.94
N LEU A 90 -14.25 1.07 17.41
CA LEU A 90 -13.80 0.53 18.70
C LEU A 90 -13.86 1.54 19.84
N GLY A 91 -13.85 2.84 19.55
CA GLY A 91 -13.93 3.88 20.56
C GLY A 91 -12.60 4.22 21.24
N PHE A 92 -11.47 3.70 20.75
CA PHE A 92 -10.13 4.06 21.22
C PHE A 92 -9.14 4.08 20.05
N ALA A 93 -7.95 4.60 20.29
CA ALA A 93 -6.90 4.73 19.29
C ALA A 93 -5.52 4.46 19.92
N PRO A 94 -4.51 4.11 19.09
CA PRO A 94 -3.12 4.12 19.55
C PRO A 94 -2.68 5.55 19.89
N GLU A 95 -1.60 5.69 20.64
CA GLU A 95 -0.99 7.02 20.88
C GLU A 95 -0.49 7.62 19.56
N ASP A 96 0.10 6.78 18.70
CA ASP A 96 0.55 7.16 17.38
C ASP A 96 0.54 5.95 16.45
N TYR A 97 0.57 6.20 15.14
CA TYR A 97 0.82 5.15 14.15
C TYR A 97 1.81 5.65 13.10
N LYS A 98 2.54 4.73 12.52
CA LYS A 98 3.51 4.99 11.46
C LYS A 98 3.27 4.06 10.28
N ILE A 99 3.63 4.55 9.11
CA ILE A 99 3.66 3.77 7.88
C ILE A 99 5.13 3.56 7.55
N GLU A 100 5.61 2.36 7.80
CA GLU A 100 7.01 1.98 7.62
C GLU A 100 7.12 0.58 7.05
N LYS A 101 8.14 0.35 6.24
CA LYS A 101 8.44 -0.97 5.70
C LYS A 101 8.83 -1.91 6.85
N LEU A 102 8.13 -3.03 6.94
CA LEU A 102 8.40 -4.12 7.88
C LEU A 102 9.07 -5.29 7.14
N LYS A 103 9.85 -6.08 7.85
CA LYS A 103 10.64 -7.15 7.23
C LYS A 103 9.78 -8.34 6.77
N ASN A 104 8.90 -8.83 7.63
CA ASN A 104 8.10 -10.03 7.38
C ASN A 104 6.62 -9.89 7.79
N ASP A 105 6.17 -8.70 8.14
CA ASP A 105 4.84 -8.45 8.65
C ASP A 105 4.14 -7.34 7.88
N PHE A 106 2.83 -7.36 7.85
CA PHE A 106 2.00 -6.28 7.33
C PHE A 106 1.72 -5.20 8.36
N GLY A 107 1.76 -5.55 9.62
CA GLY A 107 1.55 -4.64 10.73
C GLY A 107 2.23 -5.12 11.99
N LYS A 108 2.51 -4.20 12.88
CA LYS A 108 3.13 -4.44 14.17
C LYS A 108 2.51 -3.51 15.21
N CYS A 109 2.25 -4.05 16.38
CA CYS A 109 1.86 -3.27 17.55
C CYS A 109 3.04 -3.23 18.52
N ASP A 110 3.52 -2.05 18.82
CA ASP A 110 4.59 -1.81 19.77
C ASP A 110 4.00 -1.08 20.99
N GLY A 111 3.50 -1.86 21.95
CA GLY A 111 2.87 -1.34 23.14
C GLY A 111 1.65 -0.47 22.85
N LYS A 112 1.85 0.83 22.71
CA LYS A 112 0.81 1.84 22.48
C LYS A 112 0.76 2.36 21.04
N ASN A 113 1.71 1.93 20.20
CA ASN A 113 1.85 2.41 18.83
C ASN A 113 1.59 1.28 17.83
N ILE A 114 1.11 1.66 16.66
CA ILE A 114 0.88 0.76 15.54
C ILE A 114 1.80 1.15 14.38
N ILE A 115 2.39 0.15 13.74
CA ILE A 115 3.18 0.32 12.51
C ILE A 115 2.51 -0.53 11.44
N ILE A 116 2.26 0.06 10.28
CA ILE A 116 1.66 -0.63 9.13
C ILE A 116 2.61 -0.53 7.95
N ASP A 117 2.87 -1.66 7.30
CA ASP A 117 3.66 -1.72 6.08
C ASP A 117 2.88 -1.14 4.89
N PRO A 118 3.47 -0.27 4.08
CA PRO A 118 2.76 0.35 2.94
C PRO A 118 2.31 -0.66 1.87
N THR A 119 2.91 -1.85 1.80
CA THR A 119 2.51 -2.88 0.83
C THR A 119 1.11 -3.46 1.07
N VAL A 120 0.47 -3.14 2.19
CA VAL A 120 -0.92 -3.54 2.45
C VAL A 120 -1.89 -3.00 1.39
N VAL A 121 -1.50 -1.94 0.67
CA VAL A 121 -2.32 -1.35 -0.40
C VAL A 121 -2.42 -2.22 -1.65
N MET A 122 -1.66 -3.31 -1.73
CA MET A 122 -1.88 -4.33 -2.76
C MET A 122 -3.23 -5.04 -2.59
N TYR A 123 -3.74 -5.10 -1.37
CA TYR A 123 -4.98 -5.79 -1.03
C TYR A 123 -6.21 -4.90 -1.14
N LYS A 124 -7.38 -5.54 -1.24
CA LYS A 124 -8.68 -4.87 -1.14
C LYS A 124 -8.80 -4.10 0.17
N ARG A 125 -9.59 -3.04 0.17
CA ARG A 125 -9.82 -2.20 1.36
C ARG A 125 -10.30 -2.99 2.57
N GLU A 126 -11.13 -4.00 2.37
CA GLU A 126 -11.60 -4.90 3.44
C GLU A 126 -10.46 -5.60 4.16
N ILE A 127 -9.43 -6.02 3.41
CA ILE A 127 -8.24 -6.67 3.98
C ILE A 127 -7.36 -5.65 4.69
N ILE A 128 -7.23 -4.45 4.15
CA ILE A 128 -6.53 -3.34 4.83
C ILE A 128 -7.21 -3.03 6.16
N ASP A 129 -8.53 -2.93 6.15
CA ASP A 129 -9.33 -2.71 7.37
C ASP A 129 -9.10 -3.82 8.39
N TYR A 130 -9.04 -5.08 7.95
CA TYR A 130 -8.74 -6.21 8.81
C TYR A 130 -7.34 -6.12 9.42
N ILE A 131 -6.32 -5.78 8.63
CA ILE A 131 -4.93 -5.65 9.13
C ILE A 131 -4.87 -4.58 10.23
N VAL A 132 -5.53 -3.45 10.02
CA VAL A 132 -5.60 -2.37 11.01
C VAL A 132 -6.35 -2.80 12.26
N LEU A 133 -7.52 -3.44 12.10
CA LEU A 133 -8.29 -3.98 13.23
C LEU A 133 -7.48 -4.98 14.05
N HIS A 134 -6.75 -5.88 13.38
CA HIS A 134 -5.88 -6.84 14.04
C HIS A 134 -4.86 -6.16 14.96
N GLN A 135 -4.26 -5.06 14.51
CA GLN A 135 -3.31 -4.28 15.31
C GLN A 135 -4.01 -3.55 16.48
N TYR A 136 -5.21 -3.02 16.27
CA TYR A 136 -6.01 -2.45 17.36
C TYR A 136 -6.32 -3.48 18.45
N CYS A 137 -6.64 -4.71 18.07
CA CYS A 137 -6.84 -5.79 19.04
C CYS A 137 -5.58 -6.05 19.86
N HIS A 138 -4.38 -5.92 19.27
CA HIS A 138 -3.12 -6.02 19.99
C HIS A 138 -2.85 -4.87 20.96
N LEU A 139 -3.51 -3.74 20.82
CA LEU A 139 -3.43 -2.67 21.83
C LEU A 139 -4.05 -3.12 23.17
N LYS A 140 -5.00 -4.04 23.13
CA LYS A 140 -5.67 -4.60 24.33
C LYS A 140 -5.11 -5.97 24.72
N TYR A 141 -4.73 -6.80 23.75
CA TYR A 141 -4.30 -8.18 23.95
C TYR A 141 -2.98 -8.41 23.23
N LYS A 142 -1.89 -8.54 23.98
CA LYS A 142 -0.54 -8.72 23.43
C LYS A 142 -0.36 -10.01 22.63
N THR A 143 -1.07 -11.06 23.02
CA THR A 143 -0.99 -12.40 22.40
C THR A 143 -2.30 -12.77 21.73
N HIS A 144 -2.23 -13.71 20.77
CA HIS A 144 -3.38 -14.28 20.10
C HIS A 144 -4.15 -15.29 21.00
N ALA A 145 -4.42 -14.87 22.22
CA ALA A 145 -5.18 -15.67 23.18
C ALA A 145 -6.70 -15.49 22.97
N LYS A 146 -7.49 -16.17 23.79
CA LYS A 146 -8.95 -16.18 23.69
C LYS A 146 -9.59 -14.78 23.66
N GLY A 147 -9.10 -13.85 24.49
CA GLY A 147 -9.61 -12.48 24.55
C GLY A 147 -9.38 -11.70 23.25
N PHE A 148 -8.22 -11.89 22.62
CA PHE A 148 -7.89 -11.32 21.33
C PHE A 148 -8.91 -11.74 20.25
N TYR A 149 -9.10 -13.04 20.07
CA TYR A 149 -10.04 -13.57 19.07
C TYR A 149 -11.49 -13.23 19.36
N LYS A 150 -11.88 -13.15 20.61
CA LYS A 150 -13.22 -12.72 21.00
C LYS A 150 -13.49 -11.28 20.58
N MET A 151 -12.52 -10.39 20.77
CA MET A 151 -12.60 -9.00 20.31
C MET A 151 -12.60 -8.91 18.79
N LEU A 152 -11.68 -9.63 18.15
CA LEU A 152 -11.58 -9.65 16.69
C LEU A 152 -12.87 -10.13 16.04
N GLU A 153 -13.42 -11.24 16.51
CA GLU A 153 -14.67 -11.82 16.02
C GLU A 153 -15.87 -10.89 16.19
N LYS A 154 -15.91 -10.14 17.30
CA LYS A 154 -16.98 -9.17 17.55
C LYS A 154 -17.09 -8.12 16.45
N TYR A 155 -15.96 -7.61 15.95
CA TYR A 155 -15.91 -6.55 14.96
C TYR A 155 -15.68 -7.05 13.53
N CYS A 156 -15.22 -8.27 13.37
CA CYS A 156 -14.99 -8.93 12.09
C CYS A 156 -15.34 -10.41 12.19
N PRO A 157 -16.62 -10.77 12.10
CA PRO A 157 -17.05 -12.20 12.19
C PRO A 157 -16.39 -13.10 11.16
N ASN A 158 -15.99 -12.54 10.02
CA ASN A 158 -15.37 -13.25 8.90
C ASN A 158 -13.83 -13.21 8.92
N TYR A 159 -13.22 -12.96 10.05
CA TYR A 159 -11.77 -12.72 10.13
C TYR A 159 -10.94 -13.89 9.56
N GLU A 160 -11.38 -15.12 9.68
CA GLU A 160 -10.69 -16.31 9.16
C GLU A 160 -10.49 -16.26 7.66
N LYS A 161 -11.45 -15.69 6.92
CA LYS A 161 -11.37 -15.45 5.48
C LYS A 161 -10.17 -14.58 5.12
N TYR A 162 -9.93 -13.53 5.88
CA TYR A 162 -8.82 -12.60 5.66
C TYR A 162 -7.48 -13.19 6.10
N GLU A 163 -7.47 -13.95 7.18
CA GLU A 163 -6.27 -14.67 7.64
C GLU A 163 -5.76 -15.65 6.58
N LYS A 164 -6.66 -16.35 5.89
CA LYS A 164 -6.30 -17.25 4.78
C LYS A 164 -5.62 -16.50 3.64
N VAL A 165 -6.14 -15.34 3.26
CA VAL A 165 -5.55 -14.52 2.20
C VAL A 165 -4.16 -14.04 2.58
N LEU A 166 -3.95 -13.69 3.84
CA LEU A 166 -2.70 -13.16 4.37
C LEU A 166 -1.72 -14.23 4.85
N ASN A 167 -2.09 -15.50 4.80
CA ASN A 167 -1.30 -16.63 5.31
C ASN A 167 -0.92 -16.50 6.81
N PHE A 168 -1.87 -16.10 7.59
CA PHE A 168 -1.72 -16.14 9.04
C PHE A 168 -2.03 -17.51 9.61
#